data_2cdeb4152700bd55e623e13a4aaeee16
#
_entry.id   2cdeb4152700bd55e623e13a4aaeee16
#
_cell.length_a   1.000
_cell.length_b   1.000
_cell.length_c   1.000
_cell.angle_alpha   90.00
_cell.angle_beta   90.00
_cell.angle_gamma   90.00
#
_symmetry.space_group_name_H-M   'P 1'
#
loop_
_entity.id
_entity.type
_entity.pdbx_description
1 polymer ?
#
loop_
_entity_poly.entity_id
_entity_poly.type
_entity_poly.pdbx_seq_one_letter_code
_entity_poly.pdbx_strand_id
1 'polypeptide(L)'
;MHREICFSPSRRQLLATTGALLAAGDVGVGTAAAQPVRKANPAPAGAKQSNGALHRQKLVGFMLGHEQFTVPQLVETGKMAAQAGFNLLATSDHFQPWQANEGHCGEAWVTLGALGERAQAGWMGTTVTCPTMRYHPSVVAETFASLAALYPGRMFLGVGSGEALNEQAATGMWPAWPERWERLVEAIEIIRALWSGEPVKHQGTYYNVDGKLYDPPPQPIPLLTAANGKKSMRLAGTHGDGLITDPLTWKQHKAEWEAGAQEAGKDPAEMPVLVEQFVVVGDKSEAERAAEKWRFIPKAFKKYYNVADPAEIQRQAESDLPLDKVFAEWPTGTDPGPHIDAINQLFAAGATIVNIHSGQEDQKKVIDFYGRNVLPKLNLRT
;
A
#
# COMPACT_ATOMS: atom_id res chain seq x y z
N MET A 1 -33.97 3.30 -4.92
CA MET A 1 -34.42 2.66 -6.18
C MET A 1 -33.25 1.84 -6.70
N HIS A 2 -33.19 0.57 -6.31
CA HIS A 2 -32.18 -0.37 -6.84
C HIS A 2 -32.64 -0.82 -8.22
N ARG A 3 -31.85 -0.57 -9.24
CA ARG A 3 -32.02 -1.20 -10.54
C ARG A 3 -31.29 -2.54 -10.52
N GLU A 4 -32.05 -3.62 -10.42
CA GLU A 4 -31.57 -4.96 -10.74
C GLU A 4 -31.25 -5.03 -12.24
N ILE A 5 -30.01 -5.33 -12.56
CA ILE A 5 -29.61 -5.64 -13.94
C ILE A 5 -29.93 -7.14 -14.15
N CYS A 6 -31.11 -7.43 -14.69
CA CYS A 6 -31.45 -8.76 -15.14
C CYS A 6 -30.68 -9.11 -16.41
N PHE A 7 -29.76 -10.07 -16.32
CA PHE A 7 -29.21 -10.73 -17.49
C PHE A 7 -30.22 -11.74 -18.05
N SER A 8 -30.74 -11.49 -19.24
CA SER A 8 -31.58 -12.42 -20.02
C SER A 8 -30.73 -13.58 -20.53
N PRO A 9 -31.19 -14.87 -20.34
CA PRO A 9 -30.48 -16.03 -20.86
C PRO A 9 -30.93 -16.34 -22.30
N SER A 10 -30.37 -15.67 -23.31
CA SER A 10 -30.61 -16.03 -24.71
C SER A 10 -29.38 -15.83 -25.60
N ARG A 11 -28.37 -16.68 -25.39
CA ARG A 11 -27.32 -16.98 -26.39
C ARG A 11 -26.80 -18.42 -26.24
N ARG A 12 -27.71 -19.37 -26.14
CA ARG A 12 -27.41 -20.81 -26.35
C ARG A 12 -28.26 -21.35 -27.47
N GLN A 13 -28.06 -20.86 -28.70
CA GLN A 13 -28.49 -21.53 -29.93
C GLN A 13 -27.87 -20.77 -31.09
N LEU A 14 -26.73 -21.20 -31.53
CA LEU A 14 -26.17 -21.14 -32.89
C LEU A 14 -24.72 -21.58 -32.83
N LEU A 15 -24.51 -22.87 -32.96
CA LEU A 15 -23.29 -23.49 -33.53
C LEU A 15 -23.51 -25.02 -33.46
N ALA A 16 -24.40 -25.48 -34.29
CA ALA A 16 -24.41 -26.87 -34.74
C ALA A 16 -24.49 -26.83 -36.28
N THR A 17 -23.41 -27.12 -36.87
CA THR A 17 -23.23 -27.77 -38.20
C THR A 17 -21.89 -27.38 -38.80
N THR A 18 -20.90 -28.22 -38.63
CA THR A 18 -20.04 -28.72 -39.70
C THR A 18 -19.19 -29.85 -39.11
N GLY A 19 -19.59 -31.05 -39.45
CA GLY A 19 -18.82 -32.24 -39.18
C GLY A 19 -17.78 -32.43 -40.26
N ALA A 20 -16.61 -32.97 -39.86
CA ALA A 20 -15.77 -33.81 -40.69
C ALA A 20 -14.81 -34.61 -39.84
N LEU A 21 -14.90 -35.92 -39.97
CA LEU A 21 -14.02 -36.99 -39.56
C LEU A 21 -12.53 -36.62 -39.36
N LEU A 22 -11.94 -37.14 -38.27
CA LEU A 22 -10.63 -37.80 -38.33
C LEU A 22 -10.44 -38.76 -37.14
N ALA A 23 -10.09 -39.94 -37.52
CA ALA A 23 -9.54 -41.14 -36.91
C ALA A 23 -9.24 -41.21 -35.40
N ALA A 24 -9.72 -42.32 -34.82
CA ALA A 24 -9.31 -42.89 -33.56
C ALA A 24 -7.83 -43.19 -33.49
N GLY A 25 -7.13 -42.60 -32.53
CA GLY A 25 -5.82 -43.02 -32.08
C GLY A 25 -5.91 -43.25 -30.56
N ASP A 26 -5.74 -44.48 -30.15
CA ASP A 26 -5.66 -44.94 -28.77
C ASP A 26 -4.51 -44.21 -28.05
N VAL A 27 -4.79 -43.34 -27.14
CA VAL A 27 -3.77 -42.79 -26.21
C VAL A 27 -4.05 -43.34 -24.82
N GLY A 28 -3.22 -44.28 -24.43
CA GLY A 28 -3.26 -44.89 -23.10
C GLY A 28 -3.20 -43.86 -21.99
N VAL A 29 -4.16 -43.91 -21.07
CA VAL A 29 -4.17 -43.16 -19.84
C VAL A 29 -3.07 -43.71 -18.93
N GLY A 30 -1.89 -43.11 -19.02
CA GLY A 30 -0.83 -43.32 -18.06
C GLY A 30 -1.18 -42.59 -16.75
N THR A 31 -1.37 -43.32 -15.68
CA THR A 31 -1.46 -42.77 -14.33
C THR A 31 -0.14 -42.11 -13.96
N ALA A 32 -0.09 -40.79 -14.05
CA ALA A 32 1.05 -40.03 -13.56
C ALA A 32 1.09 -40.13 -12.03
N ALA A 33 2.09 -40.84 -11.52
CA ALA A 33 2.39 -40.87 -10.11
C ALA A 33 2.75 -39.43 -9.64
N ALA A 34 2.08 -38.98 -8.59
CA ALA A 34 2.39 -37.69 -7.96
C ALA A 34 3.86 -37.67 -7.56
N GLN A 35 4.62 -36.76 -8.14
CA GLN A 35 6.00 -36.49 -7.72
C GLN A 35 5.98 -35.76 -6.38
N PRO A 36 6.90 -36.08 -5.45
CA PRO A 36 6.97 -35.40 -4.17
C PRO A 36 7.27 -33.92 -4.38
N VAL A 37 6.53 -33.07 -3.66
CA VAL A 37 6.70 -31.62 -3.59
C VAL A 37 8.17 -31.31 -3.30
N ARG A 38 8.89 -30.80 -4.30
CA ARG A 38 10.22 -30.23 -4.09
C ARG A 38 10.03 -28.99 -3.24
N LYS A 39 10.61 -29.00 -2.02
CA LYS A 39 10.78 -27.78 -1.23
C LYS A 39 11.37 -26.70 -2.12
N ALA A 40 10.77 -25.51 -2.13
CA ALA A 40 11.29 -24.36 -2.85
C ALA A 40 12.78 -24.20 -2.52
N ASN A 41 13.61 -24.07 -3.55
CA ASN A 41 15.01 -23.70 -3.34
C ASN A 41 15.03 -22.33 -2.66
N PRO A 42 15.85 -22.14 -1.62
CA PRO A 42 16.07 -20.80 -1.09
C PRO A 42 16.56 -19.90 -2.24
N ALA A 43 16.03 -18.67 -2.28
CA ALA A 43 16.45 -17.65 -3.25
C ALA A 43 17.99 -17.61 -3.30
N PRO A 44 18.59 -17.40 -4.49
CA PRO A 44 20.04 -17.39 -4.61
C PRO A 44 20.63 -16.34 -3.66
N ALA A 45 21.39 -16.80 -2.70
CA ALA A 45 22.17 -15.94 -1.80
C ALA A 45 23.22 -15.21 -2.65
N GLY A 46 22.95 -13.92 -2.98
CA GLY A 46 23.96 -13.16 -3.71
C GLY A 46 23.55 -11.85 -4.35
N ALA A 47 22.27 -11.54 -4.50
CA ALA A 47 21.89 -10.19 -4.89
C ALA A 47 21.90 -9.31 -3.62
N LYS A 48 22.98 -8.58 -3.37
CA LYS A 48 22.98 -7.45 -2.45
C LYS A 48 21.94 -6.46 -3.00
N GLN A 49 20.71 -6.55 -2.48
CA GLN A 49 19.66 -5.59 -2.79
C GLN A 49 20.16 -4.22 -2.31
N SER A 50 20.41 -3.34 -3.25
CA SER A 50 20.76 -1.96 -2.94
C SER A 50 19.47 -1.18 -2.60
N ASN A 51 18.85 -1.48 -1.47
CA ASN A 51 17.84 -0.60 -0.85
C ASN A 51 18.46 0.75 -0.45
N GLY A 52 19.67 0.99 -0.91
CA GLY A 52 20.63 1.96 -0.44
C GLY A 52 20.23 3.41 -0.50
N ALA A 53 19.19 3.78 -1.23
CA ALA A 53 18.81 5.19 -1.35
C ALA A 53 17.60 5.57 -0.46
N LEU A 54 16.62 4.68 -0.27
CA LEU A 54 15.40 5.02 0.48
C LEU A 54 15.62 5.10 2.01
N HIS A 55 16.52 4.30 2.57
CA HIS A 55 16.82 4.31 4.02
C HIS A 55 17.93 5.28 4.43
N ARG A 56 18.77 5.72 3.50
CA ARG A 56 19.94 6.59 3.79
C ARG A 56 19.61 8.06 3.93
N GLN A 57 18.36 8.44 3.76
CA GLN A 57 17.91 9.83 3.83
C GLN A 57 16.70 9.94 4.73
N LYS A 58 16.66 10.97 5.56
CA LYS A 58 15.42 11.37 6.22
C LYS A 58 14.53 12.04 5.20
N LEU A 59 13.37 11.45 4.94
CA LEU A 59 12.40 11.93 3.96
C LEU A 59 11.13 12.41 4.65
N VAL A 60 10.56 13.49 4.11
CA VAL A 60 9.20 13.92 4.47
C VAL A 60 8.32 13.75 3.25
N GLY A 61 7.38 12.81 3.36
CA GLY A 61 6.40 12.51 2.32
C GLY A 61 5.11 13.28 2.48
N PHE A 62 4.30 13.28 1.41
CA PHE A 62 2.93 13.78 1.42
C PHE A 62 1.98 12.69 0.95
N MET A 63 0.92 12.45 1.73
CA MET A 63 -0.11 11.44 1.45
C MET A 63 -1.16 12.01 0.48
N LEU A 64 -1.46 11.23 -0.55
CA LEU A 64 -2.47 11.52 -1.56
C LEU A 64 -3.62 10.51 -1.36
N GLY A 65 -4.61 10.88 -0.54
CA GLY A 65 -5.74 10.02 -0.17
C GLY A 65 -6.78 9.95 -1.27
N HIS A 66 -6.88 8.81 -1.96
CA HIS A 66 -7.89 8.57 -3.00
C HIS A 66 -9.31 8.55 -2.45
N GLU A 67 -9.46 8.29 -1.17
CA GLU A 67 -10.75 8.23 -0.49
C GLU A 67 -11.45 9.59 -0.49
N GLN A 68 -10.66 10.67 -0.41
CA GLN A 68 -11.18 12.03 -0.24
C GLN A 68 -11.12 12.88 -1.51
N PHE A 69 -10.27 12.53 -2.49
CA PHE A 69 -10.03 13.37 -3.65
C PHE A 69 -10.06 12.59 -4.97
N THR A 70 -10.48 13.27 -6.04
CA THR A 70 -10.44 12.73 -7.39
C THR A 70 -9.00 12.59 -7.92
N VAL A 71 -8.77 11.67 -8.86
CA VAL A 71 -7.46 11.48 -9.50
C VAL A 71 -6.86 12.78 -10.05
N PRO A 72 -7.60 13.64 -10.81
CA PRO A 72 -7.05 14.92 -11.27
C PRO A 72 -6.62 15.84 -10.12
N GLN A 73 -7.40 15.92 -9.03
CA GLN A 73 -7.03 16.71 -7.84
C GLN A 73 -5.76 16.18 -7.20
N LEU A 74 -5.63 14.85 -7.05
CA LEU A 74 -4.44 14.22 -6.45
C LEU A 74 -3.17 14.45 -7.28
N VAL A 75 -3.27 14.41 -8.61
CA VAL A 75 -2.14 14.71 -9.49
C VAL A 75 -1.67 16.17 -9.33
N GLU A 76 -2.57 17.13 -9.25
CA GLU A 76 -2.21 18.54 -9.02
C GLU A 76 -1.71 18.75 -7.57
N THR A 77 -2.29 18.08 -6.57
CA THR A 77 -1.83 18.11 -5.18
C THR A 77 -0.40 17.57 -5.06
N GLY A 78 -0.12 16.43 -5.67
CA GLY A 78 1.23 15.84 -5.64
C GLY A 78 2.27 16.72 -6.33
N LYS A 79 1.91 17.36 -7.45
CA LYS A 79 2.76 18.36 -8.11
C LYS A 79 3.06 19.54 -7.18
N MET A 80 2.04 20.10 -6.50
CA MET A 80 2.23 21.17 -5.53
C MET A 80 3.10 20.73 -4.35
N ALA A 81 2.90 19.54 -3.82
CA ALA A 81 3.70 19.01 -2.72
C ALA A 81 5.18 18.85 -3.12
N ALA A 82 5.44 18.32 -4.31
CA ALA A 82 6.80 18.22 -4.85
C ALA A 82 7.47 19.59 -4.98
N GLN A 83 6.77 20.57 -5.50
CA GLN A 83 7.26 21.96 -5.64
C GLN A 83 7.49 22.64 -4.30
N ALA A 84 6.75 22.26 -3.27
CA ALA A 84 6.92 22.77 -1.91
C ALA A 84 8.09 22.13 -1.15
N GLY A 85 8.72 21.07 -1.69
CA GLY A 85 9.89 20.41 -1.11
C GLY A 85 9.62 19.07 -0.44
N PHE A 86 8.42 18.51 -0.55
CA PHE A 86 8.20 17.11 -0.17
C PHE A 86 8.97 16.20 -1.13
N ASN A 87 9.69 15.24 -0.61
CA ASN A 87 10.61 14.40 -1.37
C ASN A 87 10.14 12.94 -1.52
N LEU A 88 8.91 12.66 -1.07
CA LEU A 88 8.19 11.42 -1.29
C LEU A 88 6.70 11.73 -1.48
N LEU A 89 6.06 11.05 -2.42
CA LEU A 89 4.62 11.09 -2.63
C LEU A 89 4.07 9.68 -2.45
N ALA A 90 3.22 9.49 -1.46
CA ALA A 90 2.57 8.22 -1.20
C ALA A 90 1.07 8.32 -1.55
N THR A 91 0.50 7.24 -2.05
CA THR A 91 -0.93 7.20 -2.37
C THR A 91 -1.60 5.97 -1.76
N SER A 92 -2.82 6.13 -1.27
CA SER A 92 -3.67 5.00 -0.90
C SER A 92 -4.09 4.21 -2.15
N ASP A 93 -4.34 2.92 -1.98
CA ASP A 93 -4.84 2.03 -3.03
C ASP A 93 -6.09 1.31 -2.52
N HIS A 94 -7.22 1.93 -2.73
CA HIS A 94 -8.53 1.49 -2.25
C HIS A 94 -9.51 1.27 -3.41
N PHE A 95 -10.47 0.36 -3.23
CA PHE A 95 -11.62 0.17 -4.10
C PHE A 95 -12.80 1.02 -3.66
N GLN A 96 -12.95 1.18 -2.34
CA GLN A 96 -13.95 2.04 -1.70
C GLN A 96 -13.28 2.89 -0.62
N PRO A 97 -13.81 4.09 -0.30
CA PRO A 97 -13.33 4.88 0.82
C PRO A 97 -13.62 4.18 2.15
N TRP A 98 -12.93 4.55 3.21
CA TRP A 98 -13.21 4.03 4.53
C TRP A 98 -14.58 4.47 5.05
N GLN A 99 -14.94 5.72 4.83
CA GLN A 99 -16.24 6.28 5.18
C GLN A 99 -16.96 6.83 3.94
N ALA A 100 -18.27 6.66 3.89
CA ALA A 100 -19.05 7.14 2.74
C ALA A 100 -18.95 8.65 2.51
N ASN A 101 -18.71 9.43 3.58
CA ASN A 101 -18.58 10.90 3.49
C ASN A 101 -17.22 11.37 2.93
N GLU A 102 -16.25 10.49 2.73
CA GLU A 102 -15.00 10.80 2.02
C GLU A 102 -15.28 11.01 0.53
N GLY A 103 -16.10 10.15 -0.09
CA GLY A 103 -16.80 10.41 -1.34
C GLY A 103 -16.06 10.05 -2.62
N HIS A 104 -14.82 9.61 -2.57
CA HIS A 104 -14.01 9.26 -3.74
C HIS A 104 -13.29 7.92 -3.57
N CYS A 105 -12.82 7.35 -4.68
CA CYS A 105 -11.82 6.28 -4.69
C CYS A 105 -11.35 6.01 -6.12
N GLY A 106 -10.32 6.72 -6.56
CA GLY A 106 -9.71 6.53 -7.87
C GLY A 106 -8.63 5.45 -7.84
N GLU A 107 -8.18 5.00 -9.01
CA GLU A 107 -7.17 3.96 -9.14
C GLU A 107 -5.76 4.52 -8.91
N ALA A 108 -5.03 3.90 -7.98
CA ALA A 108 -3.77 4.39 -7.47
C ALA A 108 -2.62 4.37 -8.49
N TRP A 109 -2.52 3.31 -9.28
CA TRP A 109 -1.39 3.13 -10.19
C TRP A 109 -1.49 4.05 -11.40
N VAL A 110 -2.73 4.36 -11.86
CA VAL A 110 -2.98 5.40 -12.86
C VAL A 110 -2.55 6.76 -12.32
N THR A 111 -2.84 7.05 -11.05
CA THR A 111 -2.39 8.27 -10.38
C THR A 111 -0.87 8.36 -10.31
N LEU A 112 -0.18 7.27 -9.93
CA LEU A 112 1.29 7.21 -9.89
C LEU A 112 1.92 7.44 -11.27
N GLY A 113 1.35 6.85 -12.33
CA GLY A 113 1.80 7.10 -13.70
C GLY A 113 1.67 8.57 -14.11
N ALA A 114 0.53 9.20 -13.81
CA ALA A 114 0.33 10.61 -14.10
C ALA A 114 1.21 11.54 -13.24
N LEU A 115 1.44 11.19 -11.98
CA LEU A 115 2.30 11.92 -11.06
C LEU A 115 3.76 11.93 -11.52
N GLY A 116 4.28 10.80 -11.97
CA GLY A 116 5.66 10.68 -12.42
C GLY A 116 6.01 11.64 -13.54
N GLU A 117 5.05 11.92 -14.44
CA GLU A 117 5.18 12.90 -15.53
C GLU A 117 5.05 14.36 -15.05
N ARG A 118 4.26 14.62 -14.00
CA ARG A 118 3.90 15.96 -13.56
C ARG A 118 4.68 16.45 -12.35
N ALA A 119 5.07 15.54 -11.47
CA ALA A 119 5.81 15.81 -10.24
C ALA A 119 7.26 15.34 -10.38
N GLN A 120 8.19 16.23 -10.62
CA GLN A 120 9.63 15.93 -10.64
C GLN A 120 10.16 15.74 -9.20
N ALA A 121 9.45 14.98 -8.40
CA ALA A 121 9.82 14.76 -7.01
C ALA A 121 10.48 13.41 -6.82
N GLY A 122 11.12 13.23 -5.68
CA GLY A 122 11.81 12.05 -5.23
C GLY A 122 11.05 10.73 -5.39
N TRP A 123 10.79 10.04 -4.32
CA TRP A 123 10.15 8.73 -4.30
C TRP A 123 8.64 8.78 -4.48
N MET A 124 8.08 7.76 -5.12
CA MET A 124 6.63 7.58 -5.27
C MET A 124 6.26 6.11 -5.04
N GLY A 125 5.08 5.88 -4.44
CA GLY A 125 4.59 4.52 -4.22
C GLY A 125 3.26 4.46 -3.51
N THR A 126 2.81 3.25 -3.19
CA THR A 126 1.54 3.03 -2.49
C THR A 126 1.73 2.80 -0.98
N THR A 127 0.77 3.27 -0.19
CA THR A 127 0.65 3.02 1.24
C THR A 127 -0.80 2.64 1.57
N VAL A 128 -1.28 1.41 1.20
CA VAL A 128 -0.58 0.27 0.59
C VAL A 128 -1.44 -0.45 -0.44
N THR A 129 -0.83 -1.17 -1.37
CA THR A 129 -1.53 -2.11 -2.26
C THR A 129 -1.73 -3.46 -1.56
N CYS A 130 -2.90 -4.10 -1.74
CA CYS A 130 -3.15 -5.47 -1.31
C CYS A 130 -3.01 -6.45 -2.51
N PRO A 131 -1.90 -7.18 -2.64
CA PRO A 131 -1.63 -8.04 -3.80
C PRO A 131 -2.21 -9.47 -3.61
N THR A 132 -3.39 -9.61 -2.98
CA THR A 132 -3.81 -10.95 -2.53
C THR A 132 -5.16 -11.45 -3.06
N MET A 133 -6.10 -10.57 -3.34
CA MET A 133 -7.45 -10.95 -3.77
C MET A 133 -7.92 -10.11 -4.95
N ARG A 134 -8.09 -8.81 -4.79
CA ARG A 134 -8.48 -7.88 -5.86
C ARG A 134 -7.45 -7.85 -6.98
N TYR A 135 -6.18 -7.88 -6.63
CA TYR A 135 -5.06 -7.97 -7.57
C TYR A 135 -4.34 -9.31 -7.46
N HIS A 136 -4.05 -9.94 -8.60
CA HIS A 136 -3.13 -11.05 -8.65
C HIS A 136 -1.68 -10.54 -8.52
N PRO A 137 -0.78 -11.22 -7.77
CA PRO A 137 0.59 -10.74 -7.57
C PRO A 137 1.39 -10.51 -8.86
N SER A 138 1.11 -11.25 -9.93
CA SER A 138 1.76 -11.03 -11.23
C SER A 138 1.38 -9.68 -11.86
N VAL A 139 0.12 -9.23 -11.68
CA VAL A 139 -0.34 -7.91 -12.16
C VAL A 139 0.36 -6.80 -11.39
N VAL A 140 0.50 -6.95 -10.07
CA VAL A 140 1.25 -5.99 -9.24
C VAL A 140 2.71 -5.93 -9.66
N ALA A 141 3.34 -7.09 -9.87
CA ALA A 141 4.74 -7.17 -10.30
C ALA A 141 4.96 -6.47 -11.65
N GLU A 142 4.10 -6.73 -12.65
CA GLU A 142 4.16 -6.13 -13.98
C GLU A 142 3.95 -4.62 -13.94
N THR A 143 2.95 -4.17 -13.20
CA THR A 143 2.64 -2.74 -13.07
C THR A 143 3.78 -1.96 -12.44
N PHE A 144 4.32 -2.44 -11.31
CA PHE A 144 5.43 -1.76 -10.65
C PHE A 144 6.74 -1.85 -11.43
N ALA A 145 6.98 -2.93 -12.18
CA ALA A 145 8.11 -2.99 -13.12
C ALA A 145 7.99 -1.92 -14.21
N SER A 146 6.78 -1.74 -14.77
CA SER A 146 6.49 -0.72 -15.78
C SER A 146 6.65 0.70 -15.21
N LEU A 147 6.12 0.96 -14.00
CA LEU A 147 6.31 2.24 -13.31
C LEU A 147 7.79 2.51 -13.01
N ALA A 148 8.56 1.49 -12.61
CA ALA A 148 9.99 1.63 -12.37
C ALA A 148 10.79 1.83 -13.66
N ALA A 149 10.34 1.30 -14.80
CA ALA A 149 10.92 1.59 -16.10
C ALA A 149 10.68 3.04 -16.55
N LEU A 150 9.49 3.59 -16.28
CA LEU A 150 9.17 5.00 -16.51
C LEU A 150 9.93 5.93 -15.57
N TYR A 151 10.09 5.54 -14.28
CA TYR A 151 10.66 6.38 -13.21
C TYR A 151 11.76 5.65 -12.44
N PRO A 152 12.92 5.37 -13.08
CA PRO A 152 13.97 4.56 -12.48
C PRO A 152 14.49 5.12 -11.16
N GLY A 153 14.57 4.26 -10.14
CA GLY A 153 15.08 4.61 -8.81
C GLY A 153 14.14 5.52 -7.98
N ARG A 154 12.90 5.68 -8.42
CA ARG A 154 11.91 6.55 -7.75
C ARG A 154 10.68 5.80 -7.22
N MET A 155 10.57 4.50 -7.47
CA MET A 155 9.39 3.72 -7.08
C MET A 155 9.66 2.88 -5.84
N PHE A 156 8.68 2.83 -4.92
CA PHE A 156 8.58 1.82 -3.89
C PHE A 156 7.19 1.17 -3.94
N LEU A 157 7.09 -0.07 -3.51
CA LEU A 157 5.82 -0.79 -3.37
C LEU A 157 5.52 -0.99 -1.89
N GLY A 158 4.48 -0.34 -1.38
CA GLY A 158 3.91 -0.68 -0.09
C GLY A 158 2.86 -1.77 -0.24
N VAL A 159 2.92 -2.80 0.60
CA VAL A 159 1.97 -3.92 0.58
C VAL A 159 1.32 -4.16 1.94
N GLY A 160 0.07 -4.62 1.91
CA GLY A 160 -0.71 -4.97 3.10
C GLY A 160 -1.62 -6.18 2.87
N SER A 161 -2.20 -6.70 3.95
CA SER A 161 -3.11 -7.86 3.91
C SER A 161 -4.57 -7.51 3.60
N GLY A 162 -4.84 -6.25 3.24
CA GLY A 162 -6.14 -5.74 2.81
C GLY A 162 -7.15 -5.46 3.92
N GLU A 163 -8.26 -4.87 3.52
CA GLU A 163 -9.44 -4.53 4.31
C GLU A 163 -10.70 -5.04 3.59
N ALA A 164 -11.73 -5.40 4.37
CA ALA A 164 -12.98 -5.94 3.81
C ALA A 164 -13.65 -4.97 2.84
N LEU A 165 -13.58 -3.67 3.09
CA LEU A 165 -14.15 -2.63 2.22
C LEU A 165 -13.54 -2.62 0.81
N ASN A 166 -12.34 -3.12 0.66
CA ASN A 166 -11.65 -3.25 -0.63
C ASN A 166 -11.81 -4.66 -1.21
N GLU A 167 -11.32 -5.64 -0.47
CA GLU A 167 -11.16 -7.00 -0.98
C GLU A 167 -12.49 -7.77 -1.05
N GLN A 168 -13.26 -7.76 0.05
CA GLN A 168 -14.58 -8.42 0.07
C GLN A 168 -15.57 -7.73 -0.87
N ALA A 169 -15.56 -6.40 -0.88
CA ALA A 169 -16.47 -5.66 -1.75
C ALA A 169 -16.21 -5.91 -3.24
N ALA A 170 -14.93 -6.04 -3.65
CA ALA A 170 -14.57 -6.28 -5.04
C ALA A 170 -14.69 -7.75 -5.45
N THR A 171 -14.44 -8.71 -4.55
CA THR A 171 -14.26 -10.13 -4.90
C THR A 171 -15.24 -11.08 -4.22
N GLY A 172 -15.97 -10.64 -3.19
CA GLY A 172 -16.76 -11.48 -2.32
C GLY A 172 -15.93 -12.30 -1.31
N MET A 173 -14.60 -12.22 -1.36
CA MET A 173 -13.68 -13.01 -0.52
C MET A 173 -13.14 -12.17 0.64
N TRP A 174 -13.24 -12.73 1.86
CA TRP A 174 -12.61 -12.15 3.04
C TRP A 174 -12.25 -13.25 4.05
N PRO A 175 -11.14 -13.98 3.83
CA PRO A 175 -10.71 -15.04 4.71
C PRO A 175 -10.20 -14.49 6.06
N ALA A 176 -9.97 -15.38 7.02
CA ALA A 176 -9.41 -15.04 8.32
C ALA A 176 -7.99 -14.43 8.21
N TRP A 177 -7.62 -13.62 9.19
CA TRP A 177 -6.33 -12.90 9.17
C TRP A 177 -5.10 -13.79 8.92
N PRO A 178 -4.97 -15.02 9.49
CA PRO A 178 -3.82 -15.88 9.18
C PRO A 178 -3.70 -16.20 7.70
N GLU A 179 -4.80 -16.58 7.05
CA GLU A 179 -4.81 -16.86 5.61
C GLU A 179 -4.48 -15.61 4.78
N ARG A 180 -5.03 -14.44 5.11
CA ARG A 180 -4.69 -13.21 4.41
C ARG A 180 -3.20 -12.88 4.48
N TRP A 181 -2.59 -13.18 5.64
CA TRP A 181 -1.15 -13.00 5.80
C TRP A 181 -0.33 -14.03 5.00
N GLU A 182 -0.74 -15.29 5.00
CA GLU A 182 -0.09 -16.34 4.19
C GLU A 182 -0.17 -16.01 2.70
N ARG A 183 -1.31 -15.53 2.21
CA ARG A 183 -1.48 -15.02 0.84
C ARG A 183 -0.53 -13.86 0.55
N LEU A 184 -0.38 -12.93 1.49
CA LEU A 184 0.53 -11.79 1.32
C LEU A 184 1.99 -12.24 1.22
N VAL A 185 2.42 -13.18 2.05
CA VAL A 185 3.78 -13.74 2.01
C VAL A 185 4.03 -14.41 0.65
N GLU A 186 3.12 -15.28 0.21
CA GLU A 186 3.24 -15.95 -1.09
C GLU A 186 3.23 -14.94 -2.25
N ALA A 187 2.41 -13.90 -2.17
CA ALA A 187 2.39 -12.81 -3.15
C ALA A 187 3.71 -12.02 -3.21
N ILE A 188 4.32 -11.73 -2.07
CA ILE A 188 5.63 -11.06 -1.99
C ILE A 188 6.72 -11.92 -2.67
N GLU A 189 6.71 -13.22 -2.41
CA GLU A 189 7.67 -14.16 -3.04
C GLU A 189 7.52 -14.17 -4.56
N ILE A 190 6.29 -14.23 -5.07
CA ILE A 190 6.00 -14.21 -6.52
C ILE A 190 6.42 -12.87 -7.13
N ILE A 191 6.10 -11.75 -6.51
CA ILE A 191 6.46 -10.41 -7.00
C ILE A 191 7.99 -10.31 -7.15
N ARG A 192 8.74 -10.70 -6.11
CA ARG A 192 10.20 -10.68 -6.13
C ARG A 192 10.78 -11.62 -7.18
N ALA A 193 10.23 -12.83 -7.31
CA ALA A 193 10.65 -13.79 -8.31
C ALA A 193 10.46 -13.23 -9.73
N LEU A 194 9.31 -12.64 -10.03
CA LEU A 194 9.02 -12.03 -11.33
C LEU A 194 9.93 -10.82 -11.61
N TRP A 195 10.25 -10.00 -10.61
CA TRP A 195 11.16 -8.86 -10.77
C TRP A 195 12.62 -9.25 -11.08
N SER A 196 13.00 -10.52 -10.88
CA SER A 196 14.31 -11.01 -11.31
C SER A 196 14.47 -11.07 -12.85
N GLY A 197 13.35 -11.08 -13.60
CA GLY A 197 13.35 -11.29 -15.06
C GLY A 197 13.62 -12.73 -15.50
N GLU A 198 13.86 -13.65 -14.54
CA GLU A 198 14.05 -15.06 -14.84
C GLU A 198 12.69 -15.79 -14.95
N PRO A 199 12.63 -16.94 -15.66
CA PRO A 199 11.43 -17.76 -15.69
C PRO A 199 11.02 -18.23 -14.28
N VAL A 200 9.78 -17.99 -13.93
CA VAL A 200 9.18 -18.37 -12.64
C VAL A 200 8.19 -19.51 -12.89
N LYS A 201 8.36 -20.59 -12.14
CA LYS A 201 7.40 -21.67 -12.07
C LYS A 201 7.02 -21.88 -10.60
N HIS A 202 5.97 -21.24 -10.19
CA HIS A 202 5.43 -21.27 -8.82
C HIS A 202 4.11 -22.03 -8.81
N GLN A 203 4.05 -23.06 -7.97
CA GLN A 203 2.83 -23.81 -7.65
C GLN A 203 2.64 -23.74 -6.13
N GLY A 204 1.93 -22.74 -5.69
CA GLY A 204 1.74 -22.43 -4.26
C GLY A 204 0.41 -22.90 -3.72
N THR A 205 0.12 -22.45 -2.51
CA THR A 205 -1.16 -22.73 -1.85
C THR A 205 -2.27 -21.86 -2.43
N TYR A 206 -1.96 -20.63 -2.79
CA TYR A 206 -2.94 -19.62 -3.19
C TYR A 206 -2.78 -19.17 -4.64
N TYR A 207 -1.57 -19.24 -5.20
CA TYR A 207 -1.30 -18.77 -6.55
C TYR A 207 -0.49 -19.78 -7.37
N ASN A 208 -0.72 -19.76 -8.68
CA ASN A 208 0.08 -20.49 -9.65
C ASN A 208 0.59 -19.51 -10.71
N VAL A 209 1.89 -19.51 -10.95
CA VAL A 209 2.55 -18.69 -11.97
C VAL A 209 3.50 -19.56 -12.77
N ASP A 210 3.36 -19.55 -14.09
CA ASP A 210 4.30 -20.20 -15.04
C ASP A 210 4.60 -19.18 -16.15
N GLY A 211 5.69 -18.42 -16.00
CA GLY A 211 6.01 -17.33 -16.92
C GLY A 211 7.15 -16.45 -16.41
N LYS A 212 7.39 -15.32 -17.07
CA LYS A 212 8.36 -14.31 -16.66
C LYS A 212 7.92 -12.90 -17.06
N LEU A 213 8.46 -11.89 -16.44
CA LEU A 213 8.41 -10.54 -16.98
C LEU A 213 9.46 -10.38 -18.08
N TYR A 214 9.04 -9.88 -19.24
CA TYR A 214 9.97 -9.55 -20.34
C TYR A 214 10.63 -8.19 -20.14
N ASP A 215 9.96 -7.30 -19.39
CA ASP A 215 10.46 -6.00 -18.98
C ASP A 215 10.52 -5.93 -17.43
N PRO A 216 11.54 -6.60 -16.81
CA PRO A 216 11.72 -6.52 -15.37
C PRO A 216 12.18 -5.10 -14.97
N PRO A 217 12.02 -4.70 -13.69
CA PRO A 217 12.41 -3.37 -13.26
C PRO A 217 13.92 -3.15 -13.46
N PRO A 218 14.33 -1.99 -14.02
CA PRO A 218 15.75 -1.73 -14.34
C PRO A 218 16.61 -1.55 -13.07
N GLN A 219 15.97 -1.32 -11.92
CA GLN A 219 16.58 -1.20 -10.59
C GLN A 219 15.68 -1.87 -9.57
N PRO A 220 16.23 -2.37 -8.44
CA PRO A 220 15.42 -2.94 -7.36
C PRO A 220 14.36 -1.96 -6.85
N ILE A 221 13.12 -2.44 -6.69
CA ILE A 221 12.02 -1.69 -6.10
C ILE A 221 11.94 -2.08 -4.63
N PRO A 222 12.13 -1.16 -3.66
CA PRO A 222 11.91 -1.46 -2.26
C PRO A 222 10.46 -1.86 -1.99
N LEU A 223 10.25 -3.01 -1.33
CA LEU A 223 8.95 -3.52 -0.95
C LEU A 223 8.75 -3.34 0.55
N LEU A 224 7.91 -2.37 0.93
CA LEU A 224 7.61 -2.06 2.33
C LEU A 224 6.32 -2.76 2.75
N THR A 225 6.31 -3.38 3.92
CA THR A 225 5.13 -4.11 4.41
C THR A 225 4.44 -3.33 5.52
N ALA A 226 3.11 -3.15 5.40
CA ALA A 226 2.32 -2.47 6.42
C ALA A 226 2.06 -3.36 7.64
N ALA A 227 2.12 -2.75 8.83
CA ALA A 227 1.83 -3.44 10.08
C ALA A 227 1.27 -2.51 11.16
N ASN A 228 0.23 -2.99 11.88
CA ASN A 228 -0.51 -2.22 12.88
C ASN A 228 -0.68 -2.96 14.21
N GLY A 229 0.14 -3.98 14.48
CA GLY A 229 0.08 -4.74 15.73
C GLY A 229 1.24 -5.69 15.90
N LYS A 230 1.42 -6.21 17.11
CA LYS A 230 2.58 -7.00 17.53
C LYS A 230 2.98 -8.11 16.53
N LYS A 231 2.01 -8.95 16.10
CA LYS A 231 2.26 -10.04 15.16
C LYS A 231 2.64 -9.54 13.77
N SER A 232 1.88 -8.60 13.21
CA SER A 232 2.14 -8.08 11.88
C SER A 232 3.46 -7.32 11.81
N MET A 233 3.86 -6.61 12.88
CA MET A 233 5.17 -5.94 12.96
C MET A 233 6.33 -6.94 12.82
N ARG A 234 6.30 -8.06 13.56
CA ARG A 234 7.33 -9.11 13.44
C ARG A 234 7.38 -9.69 12.02
N LEU A 235 6.21 -10.03 11.46
CA LEU A 235 6.12 -10.57 10.10
C LEU A 235 6.55 -9.55 9.03
N ALA A 236 6.26 -8.27 9.22
CA ALA A 236 6.74 -7.20 8.33
C ALA A 236 8.28 -7.10 8.33
N GLY A 237 8.92 -7.21 9.49
CA GLY A 237 10.37 -7.30 9.59
C GLY A 237 10.94 -8.51 8.86
N THR A 238 10.29 -9.66 9.00
CA THR A 238 10.73 -10.91 8.35
C THR A 238 10.62 -10.82 6.82
N HIS A 239 9.52 -10.32 6.27
CA HIS A 239 9.20 -10.44 4.84
C HIS A 239 9.39 -9.16 4.03
N GLY A 240 9.27 -7.96 4.63
CA GLY A 240 9.45 -6.67 3.95
C GLY A 240 10.91 -6.26 3.77
N ASP A 241 11.19 -5.35 2.85
CA ASP A 241 12.47 -4.64 2.77
C ASP A 241 12.44 -3.39 3.66
N GLY A 242 11.26 -3.03 4.17
CA GLY A 242 10.98 -1.93 5.08
C GLY A 242 9.60 -2.04 5.68
N LEU A 243 9.21 -1.01 6.43
CA LEU A 243 7.97 -0.94 7.20
C LEU A 243 7.13 0.27 6.80
N ILE A 244 5.80 0.10 6.81
CA ILE A 244 4.81 1.19 6.83
C ILE A 244 3.96 1.01 8.08
N THR A 245 3.81 2.06 8.89
CA THR A 245 3.07 1.99 10.15
C THR A 245 2.60 3.38 10.62
N ASP A 246 1.89 3.43 11.74
CA ASP A 246 1.47 4.65 12.43
C ASP A 246 2.36 4.97 13.64
N PRO A 247 2.33 6.22 14.18
CA PRO A 247 3.18 6.63 15.31
C PRO A 247 2.98 5.81 16.57
N LEU A 248 1.74 5.43 16.87
CA LEU A 248 1.41 4.68 18.08
C LEU A 248 1.91 3.24 18.00
N THR A 249 1.68 2.58 16.88
CA THR A 249 2.18 1.23 16.60
C THR A 249 3.71 1.20 16.60
N TRP A 250 4.36 2.17 15.97
CA TRP A 250 5.81 2.30 15.98
C TRP A 250 6.36 2.40 17.40
N LYS A 251 5.80 3.28 18.20
CA LYS A 251 6.19 3.45 19.60
C LYS A 251 6.02 2.18 20.43
N GLN A 252 4.95 1.42 20.20
CA GLN A 252 4.59 0.25 21.02
C GLN A 252 5.28 -1.04 20.58
N HIS A 253 5.55 -1.20 19.28
CA HIS A 253 5.90 -2.51 18.70
C HIS A 253 7.15 -2.48 17.82
N LYS A 254 7.96 -1.42 17.86
CA LYS A 254 9.24 -1.33 17.14
C LYS A 254 10.14 -2.54 17.38
N ALA A 255 10.29 -2.97 18.64
CA ALA A 255 11.14 -4.10 19.00
C ALA A 255 10.71 -5.41 18.34
N GLU A 256 9.40 -5.62 18.10
CA GLU A 256 8.90 -6.80 17.41
C GLU A 256 9.29 -6.79 15.92
N TRP A 257 9.24 -5.63 15.29
CA TRP A 257 9.68 -5.48 13.91
C TRP A 257 11.19 -5.70 13.76
N GLU A 258 12.00 -5.11 14.66
CA GLU A 258 13.44 -5.31 14.69
C GLU A 258 13.80 -6.80 14.90
N ALA A 259 13.12 -7.47 15.81
CA ALA A 259 13.31 -8.90 16.05
C ALA A 259 12.99 -9.74 14.79
N GLY A 260 11.88 -9.43 14.08
CA GLY A 260 11.53 -10.10 12.83
C GLY A 260 12.56 -9.89 11.72
N ALA A 261 13.10 -8.68 11.59
CA ALA A 261 14.16 -8.38 10.64
C ALA A 261 15.44 -9.15 10.95
N GLN A 262 15.86 -9.14 12.21
CA GLN A 262 17.06 -9.88 12.68
C GLN A 262 16.93 -11.39 12.49
N GLU A 263 15.77 -11.97 12.75
CA GLU A 263 15.49 -13.40 12.50
C GLU A 263 15.60 -13.77 11.01
N ALA A 264 15.31 -12.83 10.14
CA ALA A 264 15.47 -12.98 8.69
C ALA A 264 16.91 -12.65 8.21
N GLY A 265 17.86 -12.39 9.13
CA GLY A 265 19.24 -12.04 8.81
C GLY A 265 19.41 -10.63 8.22
N LYS A 266 18.45 -9.73 8.46
CA LYS A 266 18.47 -8.34 8.01
C LYS A 266 18.95 -7.41 9.14
N ASP A 267 19.58 -6.29 8.76
CA ASP A 267 19.88 -5.22 9.71
C ASP A 267 18.73 -4.20 9.72
N PRO A 268 17.97 -4.06 10.82
CA PRO A 268 16.87 -3.12 10.90
C PRO A 268 17.31 -1.65 10.68
N ALA A 269 18.56 -1.31 11.01
CA ALA A 269 19.10 0.03 10.81
C ALA A 269 19.27 0.41 9.33
N GLU A 270 19.38 -0.60 8.46
CA GLU A 270 19.49 -0.46 7.01
C GLU A 270 18.14 -0.60 6.28
N MET A 271 17.02 -0.67 7.02
CA MET A 271 15.69 -0.83 6.44
C MET A 271 14.88 0.46 6.56
N PRO A 272 14.21 0.92 5.46
CA PRO A 272 13.35 2.10 5.53
C PRO A 272 12.12 1.86 6.42
N VAL A 273 11.79 2.87 7.22
CA VAL A 273 10.60 2.90 8.08
C VAL A 273 9.79 4.14 7.75
N LEU A 274 8.64 3.94 7.12
CA LEU A 274 7.67 4.99 6.82
C LEU A 274 6.62 5.02 7.92
N VAL A 275 6.51 6.18 8.59
CA VAL A 275 5.45 6.44 9.57
C VAL A 275 4.51 7.49 9.02
N GLU A 276 3.23 7.15 8.92
CA GLU A 276 2.19 8.06 8.47
C GLU A 276 1.69 8.90 9.64
N GLN A 277 1.83 10.23 9.52
CA GLN A 277 1.48 11.19 10.56
C GLN A 277 0.34 12.09 10.09
N PHE A 278 -0.83 11.97 10.71
CA PHE A 278 -1.94 12.91 10.52
C PHE A 278 -1.63 14.27 11.14
N VAL A 279 -2.04 15.32 10.43
CA VAL A 279 -1.80 16.72 10.84
C VAL A 279 -2.97 17.62 10.47
N VAL A 280 -3.09 18.77 11.15
CA VAL A 280 -4.04 19.82 10.80
C VAL A 280 -3.37 21.20 10.87
N VAL A 281 -3.45 21.94 9.78
CA VAL A 281 -2.96 23.33 9.71
C VAL A 281 -4.15 24.27 9.87
N GLY A 282 -4.40 24.72 11.11
CA GLY A 282 -5.53 25.59 11.43
C GLY A 282 -5.97 25.48 12.88
N ASP A 283 -7.15 25.97 13.16
CA ASP A 283 -7.74 25.96 14.49
C ASP A 283 -8.48 24.62 14.78
N LYS A 284 -9.09 24.56 15.96
CA LYS A 284 -9.88 23.41 16.40
C LYS A 284 -11.03 23.06 15.44
N SER A 285 -11.67 24.05 14.85
CA SER A 285 -12.78 23.84 13.90
C SER A 285 -12.29 23.17 12.60
N GLU A 286 -11.09 23.50 12.15
CA GLU A 286 -10.42 22.80 11.04
C GLU A 286 -10.10 21.35 11.40
N ALA A 287 -9.62 21.12 12.64
CA ALA A 287 -9.33 19.76 13.12
C ALA A 287 -10.60 18.90 13.21
N GLU A 288 -11.69 19.46 13.69
CA GLU A 288 -12.98 18.77 13.74
C GLU A 288 -13.49 18.40 12.33
N ARG A 289 -13.39 19.31 11.35
CA ARG A 289 -13.78 19.00 9.95
C ARG A 289 -12.89 17.93 9.32
N ALA A 290 -11.58 18.00 9.55
CA ALA A 290 -10.65 16.97 9.07
C ALA A 290 -10.93 15.61 9.74
N ALA A 291 -11.15 15.62 11.06
CA ALA A 291 -11.45 14.41 11.82
C ALA A 291 -12.80 13.77 11.45
N GLU A 292 -13.77 14.54 10.97
CA GLU A 292 -15.06 14.03 10.50
C GLU A 292 -14.89 13.07 9.32
N LYS A 293 -13.99 13.36 8.40
CA LYS A 293 -13.66 12.51 7.24
C LYS A 293 -12.88 11.25 7.64
N TRP A 294 -12.05 11.34 8.67
CA TRP A 294 -11.13 10.29 9.11
C TRP A 294 -11.47 9.77 10.51
N ARG A 295 -12.76 9.75 10.85
CA ARG A 295 -13.22 9.44 12.21
C ARG A 295 -12.89 8.01 12.65
N PHE A 296 -12.82 7.08 11.72
CA PHE A 296 -12.51 5.68 11.94
C PHE A 296 -11.07 5.40 12.42
N ILE A 297 -10.11 6.29 12.15
CA ILE A 297 -8.66 6.07 12.31
C ILE A 297 -8.28 5.42 13.66
N PRO A 298 -8.72 5.87 14.83
CA PRO A 298 -8.29 5.30 16.11
C PRO A 298 -8.67 3.82 16.29
N LYS A 299 -9.62 3.31 15.51
CA LYS A 299 -10.10 1.92 15.57
C LYS A 299 -10.06 1.20 14.23
N ALA A 300 -9.47 1.78 13.18
CA ALA A 300 -9.40 1.23 11.83
C ALA A 300 -9.04 -0.27 11.85
N PHE A 301 -7.86 -0.61 12.33
CA PHE A 301 -7.32 -1.95 12.34
C PHE A 301 -7.68 -2.81 13.57
N LYS A 302 -8.48 -2.26 14.50
CA LYS A 302 -9.02 -3.00 15.63
C LYS A 302 -10.46 -3.44 15.42
N LYS A 303 -11.24 -2.65 14.66
CA LYS A 303 -12.67 -2.87 14.48
C LYS A 303 -13.11 -2.83 13.02
N TYR A 304 -12.78 -1.77 12.29
CA TYR A 304 -13.43 -1.47 11.02
C TYR A 304 -12.86 -2.20 9.81
N TYR A 305 -11.64 -2.70 9.85
CA TYR A 305 -11.01 -3.43 8.75
C TYR A 305 -11.77 -4.69 8.29
N ASN A 306 -12.70 -5.21 9.11
CA ASN A 306 -13.57 -6.33 8.77
C ASN A 306 -14.96 -5.90 8.25
N VAL A 307 -15.22 -4.62 8.08
CA VAL A 307 -16.51 -4.09 7.60
C VAL A 307 -16.35 -3.71 6.14
N ALA A 308 -17.22 -4.26 5.27
CA ALA A 308 -17.13 -4.03 3.83
C ALA A 308 -17.90 -2.79 3.34
N ASP A 309 -18.86 -2.29 4.14
CA ASP A 309 -19.71 -1.15 3.77
C ASP A 309 -19.20 0.16 4.39
N PRO A 310 -18.72 1.14 3.58
CA PRO A 310 -18.27 2.45 4.07
C PRO A 310 -19.34 3.22 4.86
N ALA A 311 -20.62 3.07 4.51
CA ALA A 311 -21.71 3.73 5.24
C ALA A 311 -21.89 3.13 6.64
N GLU A 312 -21.67 1.82 6.79
CA GLU A 312 -21.66 1.15 8.09
C GLU A 312 -20.46 1.57 8.93
N ILE A 313 -19.25 1.65 8.34
CA ILE A 313 -18.07 2.15 9.04
C ILE A 313 -18.32 3.57 9.56
N GLN A 314 -18.85 4.46 8.71
CA GLN A 314 -19.16 5.84 9.09
C GLN A 314 -20.12 5.88 10.29
N ARG A 315 -21.27 5.17 10.22
CA ARG A 315 -22.26 5.12 11.32
C ARG A 315 -21.65 4.60 12.62
N GLN A 316 -20.84 3.57 12.56
CA GLN A 316 -20.16 3.02 13.73
C GLN A 316 -19.12 4.00 14.29
N ALA A 317 -18.33 4.65 13.43
CA ALA A 317 -17.34 5.62 13.86
C ALA A 317 -17.99 6.85 14.53
N GLU A 318 -19.09 7.35 13.97
CA GLU A 318 -19.89 8.43 14.55
C GLU A 318 -20.43 8.09 15.95
N SER A 319 -20.85 6.85 16.16
CA SER A 319 -21.31 6.36 17.47
C SER A 319 -20.17 6.12 18.45
N ASP A 320 -19.03 5.62 17.99
CA ASP A 320 -17.96 5.10 18.82
C ASP A 320 -16.92 6.14 19.26
N LEU A 321 -16.75 7.20 18.48
CA LEU A 321 -15.59 8.08 18.54
C LEU A 321 -16.01 9.57 18.53
N PRO A 322 -15.95 10.25 19.68
CA PRO A 322 -16.02 11.72 19.71
C PRO A 322 -14.86 12.33 18.91
N LEU A 323 -15.11 13.40 18.16
CA LEU A 323 -14.12 14.03 17.28
C LEU A 323 -12.84 14.44 18.01
N ASP A 324 -12.95 14.99 19.20
CA ASP A 324 -11.80 15.40 20.03
C ASP A 324 -10.84 14.25 20.35
N LYS A 325 -11.32 13.00 20.34
CA LYS A 325 -10.48 11.81 20.50
C LYS A 325 -9.81 11.35 19.22
N VAL A 326 -10.35 11.74 18.06
CA VAL A 326 -9.78 11.38 16.76
C VAL A 326 -8.50 12.16 16.51
N PHE A 327 -8.52 13.47 16.70
CA PHE A 327 -7.37 14.35 16.43
C PHE A 327 -6.51 14.69 17.67
N ALA A 328 -6.74 14.01 18.80
CA ALA A 328 -6.03 14.31 20.05
C ALA A 328 -4.50 14.25 19.92
N GLU A 329 -4.01 13.35 19.10
CA GLU A 329 -2.57 13.12 18.86
C GLU A 329 -2.07 13.74 17.53
N TRP A 330 -2.92 14.51 16.84
CA TRP A 330 -2.52 15.14 15.59
C TRP A 330 -1.88 16.50 15.86
N PRO A 331 -0.65 16.79 15.39
CA PRO A 331 -0.13 18.13 15.38
C PRO A 331 -1.13 19.08 14.74
N THR A 332 -1.63 20.02 15.51
CA THR A 332 -2.71 20.93 15.11
C THR A 332 -2.30 22.36 15.40
N GLY A 333 -2.52 23.27 14.45
CA GLY A 333 -2.26 24.70 14.63
C GLY A 333 -1.57 25.34 13.44
N THR A 334 -1.27 26.63 13.57
CA THR A 334 -0.49 27.42 12.62
C THR A 334 0.90 27.80 13.16
N ASP A 335 1.23 27.36 14.39
CA ASP A 335 2.60 27.36 14.90
C ASP A 335 3.35 26.16 14.29
N PRO A 336 4.48 26.36 13.61
CA PRO A 336 5.27 25.26 13.06
C PRO A 336 5.97 24.39 14.11
N GLY A 337 6.17 24.88 15.33
CA GLY A 337 6.86 24.17 16.41
C GLY A 337 6.34 22.75 16.64
N PRO A 338 5.05 22.55 16.98
CA PRO A 338 4.48 21.22 17.21
C PRO A 338 4.61 20.26 16.00
N HIS A 339 4.50 20.79 14.77
CA HIS A 339 4.67 19.99 13.56
C HIS A 339 6.12 19.53 13.36
N ILE A 340 7.08 20.42 13.60
CA ILE A 340 8.52 20.11 13.54
C ILE A 340 8.89 19.11 14.62
N ASP A 341 8.40 19.30 15.84
CA ASP A 341 8.70 18.43 16.99
C ASP A 341 8.17 17.01 16.76
N ALA A 342 6.96 16.86 16.23
CA ALA A 342 6.39 15.55 15.91
C ALA A 342 7.27 14.80 14.87
N ILE A 343 7.68 15.46 13.81
CA ILE A 343 8.55 14.87 12.78
C ILE A 343 9.91 14.48 13.38
N ASN A 344 10.54 15.39 14.16
CA ASN A 344 11.83 15.13 14.77
C ASN A 344 11.77 13.99 15.80
N GLN A 345 10.69 13.86 16.56
CA GLN A 345 10.49 12.76 17.49
C GLN A 345 10.41 11.41 16.75
N LEU A 346 9.70 11.34 15.61
CA LEU A 346 9.63 10.13 14.80
C LEU A 346 11.00 9.77 14.23
N PHE A 347 11.74 10.73 13.70
CA PHE A 347 13.11 10.50 13.23
C PHE A 347 14.06 10.05 14.37
N ALA A 348 13.95 10.66 15.55
CA ALA A 348 14.72 10.25 16.73
C ALA A 348 14.35 8.84 17.20
N ALA A 349 13.10 8.41 17.00
CA ALA A 349 12.65 7.05 17.28
C ALA A 349 13.09 6.01 16.22
N GLY A 350 13.75 6.45 15.13
CA GLY A 350 14.29 5.58 14.08
C GLY A 350 13.44 5.48 12.82
N ALA A 351 12.36 6.27 12.66
CA ALA A 351 11.72 6.42 11.37
C ALA A 351 12.70 7.07 10.37
N THR A 352 12.66 6.63 9.11
CA THR A 352 13.43 7.24 8.02
C THR A 352 12.57 8.11 7.13
N ILE A 353 11.27 7.86 7.12
CA ILE A 353 10.26 8.56 6.32
C ILE A 353 9.11 8.95 7.21
N VAL A 354 8.77 10.25 7.27
CA VAL A 354 7.54 10.73 7.89
C VAL A 354 6.60 11.20 6.79
N ASN A 355 5.51 10.45 6.58
CA ASN A 355 4.54 10.73 5.54
C ASN A 355 3.40 11.56 6.13
N ILE A 356 3.31 12.83 5.71
CA ILE A 356 2.31 13.78 6.22
C ILE A 356 0.96 13.51 5.56
N HIS A 357 -0.05 13.25 6.38
CA HIS A 357 -1.42 13.07 5.95
C HIS A 357 -2.32 14.17 6.56
N SER A 358 -3.17 14.75 5.77
CA SER A 358 -4.17 15.70 6.28
C SER A 358 -5.54 15.42 5.68
N GLY A 359 -6.54 15.26 6.56
CA GLY A 359 -7.94 15.15 6.18
C GLY A 359 -8.60 16.47 5.79
N GLN A 360 -7.85 17.58 5.74
CA GLN A 360 -8.39 18.89 5.33
C GLN A 360 -8.74 18.91 3.84
N GLU A 361 -9.81 19.58 3.47
CA GLU A 361 -10.19 19.76 2.05
C GLU A 361 -9.21 20.69 1.31
N ASP A 362 -8.71 21.72 1.97
CA ASP A 362 -7.70 22.63 1.41
C ASP A 362 -6.28 22.06 1.60
N GLN A 363 -5.91 21.10 0.75
CA GLN A 363 -4.58 20.51 0.73
C GLN A 363 -3.49 21.54 0.43
N LYS A 364 -3.81 22.57 -0.37
CA LYS A 364 -2.86 23.63 -0.71
C LYS A 364 -2.42 24.39 0.54
N LYS A 365 -3.33 24.68 1.46
CA LYS A 365 -3.03 25.35 2.75
C LYS A 365 -1.99 24.56 3.55
N VAL A 366 -2.17 23.24 3.62
CA VAL A 366 -1.24 22.35 4.32
C VAL A 366 0.12 22.33 3.64
N ILE A 367 0.15 22.16 2.32
CA ILE A 367 1.37 22.11 1.52
C ILE A 367 2.14 23.43 1.63
N ASP A 368 1.48 24.55 1.47
CA ASP A 368 2.10 25.89 1.59
C ASP A 368 2.68 26.13 2.97
N PHE A 369 1.96 25.73 4.02
CA PHE A 369 2.43 25.88 5.40
C PHE A 369 3.70 25.05 5.65
N TYR A 370 3.66 23.77 5.25
CA TYR A 370 4.82 22.88 5.41
C TYR A 370 6.01 23.35 4.58
N GLY A 371 5.81 23.69 3.32
CA GLY A 371 6.88 24.15 2.43
C GLY A 371 7.60 25.40 2.92
N ARG A 372 6.86 26.35 3.52
CA ARG A 372 7.43 27.62 4.00
C ARG A 372 7.94 27.58 5.44
N ASN A 373 7.26 26.83 6.32
CA ASN A 373 7.45 27.00 7.76
C ASN A 373 8.02 25.77 8.46
N VAL A 374 7.87 24.56 7.88
CA VAL A 374 8.28 23.29 8.50
C VAL A 374 9.48 22.69 7.79
N LEU A 375 9.36 22.32 6.51
CA LEU A 375 10.42 21.62 5.76
C LEU A 375 11.78 22.32 5.78
N PRO A 376 11.89 23.66 5.62
CA PRO A 376 13.18 24.34 5.66
C PRO A 376 13.88 24.31 7.02
N LYS A 377 13.15 23.99 8.10
CA LYS A 377 13.67 23.94 9.47
C LYS A 377 14.05 22.53 9.94
N LEU A 378 13.74 21.51 9.13
CA LEU A 378 14.11 20.13 9.42
C LEU A 378 15.53 19.85 8.96
N ASN A 379 16.31 19.14 9.80
CA ASN A 379 17.61 18.63 9.39
C ASN A 379 17.41 17.27 8.67
N LEU A 380 17.21 17.34 7.36
CA LEU A 380 17.02 16.17 6.50
C LEU A 380 18.33 15.61 5.92
N ARG A 381 19.47 16.26 6.22
CA ARG A 381 20.80 15.76 5.82
C ARG A 381 21.25 14.72 6.85
N THR A 382 21.61 13.55 6.38
CA THR A 382 22.30 12.50 7.15
C THR A 382 23.80 12.67 7.03
#